data_bbac44797bbd3d445bb02cc3cadea77f
#
_entry.id   bbac44797bbd3d445bb02cc3cadea77f
#
_cell.length_a   1.000
_cell.length_b   1.000
_cell.length_c   1.000
_cell.angle_alpha   90.00
_cell.angle_beta   90.00
_cell.angle_gamma   90.00
#
_symmetry.space_group_name_H-M   'P 1'
#
loop_
_entity.id
_entity.type
_entity.pdbx_description
1 polymer ?
#
loop_
_entity_poly.entity_id
_entity_poly.type
_entity_poly.pdbx_seq_one_letter_code
_entity_poly.pdbx_strand_id
1 'polypeptide(L)'
;MLQGKRQAMSVFNMAWNSNKFFWDGRAHLLRDQAILPIQDELEMDETLENVLSKLSASQMYKDQFTRVYGDDDITVDKMALAMEQFMLSIVSYDSKYDQWVAGTTELTASEERGRLLFETEYNPFFQELSGADCAHCHGGSNFENDLYMNNGLDADADFADLGRENVTNDPMDRARFKVPSLRNIELTPPYMHDGRFSTLEEVVDHYNEGIHPSTSLDPAIQATIETGLFLTSDDKVDLVNFLKTLTDHSFLTDTRYSDPF
;
A
#
# COMPACT_ATOMS: atom_id res chain seq x y z
N MET A 1 -5.86 -23.37 2.36
CA MET A 1 -5.24 -22.24 1.63
C MET A 1 -3.93 -21.98 2.35
N LEU A 2 -2.83 -21.92 1.63
CA LEU A 2 -1.53 -21.55 2.22
C LEU A 2 -1.54 -20.06 2.52
N GLN A 3 -0.88 -19.64 3.60
CA GLN A 3 -0.79 -18.23 3.96
C GLN A 3 0.55 -17.69 3.50
N GLY A 4 0.54 -16.59 2.75
CA GLY A 4 1.75 -15.87 2.38
C GLY A 4 2.44 -15.24 3.58
N LYS A 5 3.71 -14.92 3.44
CA LYS A 5 4.51 -14.31 4.52
C LYS A 5 4.17 -12.83 4.74
N ARG A 6 3.58 -12.19 3.75
CA ARG A 6 3.25 -10.76 3.77
C ARG A 6 1.84 -10.54 3.23
N GLN A 7 1.22 -9.46 3.68
CA GLN A 7 -0.05 -8.98 3.16
C GLN A 7 0.11 -8.54 1.69
N ALA A 8 -0.91 -8.78 0.88
CA ALA A 8 -0.95 -8.29 -0.51
C ALA A 8 -1.06 -6.76 -0.53
N MET A 9 -0.22 -6.11 -1.33
CA MET A 9 -0.33 -4.65 -1.54
C MET A 9 -1.41 -4.35 -2.58
N SER A 10 -2.04 -3.18 -2.45
CA SER A 10 -3.00 -2.67 -3.43
C SER A 10 -2.34 -2.42 -4.80
N VAL A 11 -3.10 -2.61 -5.89
CA VAL A 11 -2.60 -2.49 -7.28
C VAL A 11 -3.20 -1.31 -8.05
N PHE A 12 -3.82 -0.35 -7.38
CA PHE A 12 -4.30 0.89 -8.00
C PHE A 12 -3.24 2.00 -7.95
N ASN A 13 -3.36 2.98 -8.82
CA ASN A 13 -2.46 4.13 -8.95
C ASN A 13 -0.99 3.78 -9.19
N MET A 14 -0.71 2.60 -9.72
CA MET A 14 0.66 2.13 -9.99
C MET A 14 1.41 3.00 -11.01
N ALA A 15 0.71 3.80 -11.82
CA ALA A 15 1.32 4.72 -12.79
C ALA A 15 2.14 5.85 -12.12
N TRP A 16 1.86 6.17 -10.86
CA TRP A 16 2.57 7.20 -10.09
C TRP A 16 3.61 6.64 -9.12
N ASN A 17 3.77 5.32 -9.09
CA ASN A 17 4.77 4.68 -8.27
C ASN A 17 6.15 4.77 -8.94
N SER A 18 7.19 5.18 -8.21
CA SER A 18 8.54 5.45 -8.74
C SER A 18 9.39 4.19 -8.91
N ASN A 19 8.84 3.12 -9.48
CA ASN A 19 9.50 1.82 -9.62
C ASN A 19 9.82 1.14 -8.27
N LYS A 20 10.19 -0.14 -8.30
CA LYS A 20 10.40 -0.99 -7.13
C LYS A 20 9.08 -1.30 -6.41
N PHE A 21 8.58 -2.49 -6.67
CA PHE A 21 7.30 -3.01 -6.22
C PHE A 21 7.49 -4.08 -5.14
N PHE A 22 6.43 -4.47 -4.47
CA PHE A 22 6.37 -5.20 -3.20
C PHE A 22 6.84 -4.38 -1.99
N TRP A 23 6.55 -4.88 -0.80
CA TRP A 23 6.92 -4.27 0.48
C TRP A 23 8.43 -3.99 0.63
N ASP A 24 9.27 -4.80 -0.01
CA ASP A 24 10.73 -4.70 0.07
C ASP A 24 11.39 -4.09 -1.18
N GLY A 25 10.59 -3.86 -2.23
CA GLY A 25 11.09 -3.30 -3.49
C GLY A 25 11.91 -4.26 -4.33
N ARG A 26 11.71 -5.59 -4.19
CA ARG A 26 12.46 -6.62 -4.91
C ARG A 26 12.16 -6.67 -6.41
N ALA A 27 10.97 -6.28 -6.85
CA ALA A 27 10.65 -6.15 -8.26
C ALA A 27 10.94 -4.72 -8.74
N HIS A 28 11.72 -4.59 -9.82
CA HIS A 28 12.16 -3.28 -10.31
C HIS A 28 11.08 -2.59 -11.15
N LEU A 29 10.40 -3.34 -12.02
CA LEU A 29 9.33 -2.87 -12.88
C LEU A 29 8.01 -3.53 -12.48
N LEU A 30 6.90 -2.89 -12.82
CA LEU A 30 5.56 -3.43 -12.50
C LEU A 30 5.31 -4.74 -13.25
N ARG A 31 5.78 -4.89 -14.50
CA ARG A 31 5.73 -6.15 -15.25
C ARG A 31 6.53 -7.27 -14.60
N ASP A 32 7.67 -6.95 -13.94
CA ASP A 32 8.43 -7.95 -13.20
C ASP A 32 7.65 -8.42 -11.96
N GLN A 33 6.98 -7.48 -11.28
CA GLN A 33 6.11 -7.77 -10.15
C GLN A 33 4.95 -8.70 -10.57
N ALA A 34 4.31 -8.43 -11.71
CA ALA A 34 3.11 -9.12 -12.17
C ALA A 34 3.29 -10.64 -12.34
N ILE A 35 4.48 -11.10 -12.69
CA ILE A 35 4.75 -12.52 -12.96
C ILE A 35 5.26 -13.28 -11.72
N LEU A 36 5.66 -12.61 -10.64
CA LEU A 36 6.22 -13.27 -9.46
C LEU A 36 5.17 -14.04 -8.65
N PRO A 37 3.95 -13.52 -8.41
CA PRO A 37 2.89 -14.26 -7.71
C PRO A 37 2.47 -15.55 -8.42
N ILE A 38 2.62 -15.61 -9.74
CA ILE A 38 2.31 -16.80 -10.54
C ILE A 38 3.22 -17.96 -10.11
N GLN A 39 4.49 -17.68 -9.82
CA GLN A 39 5.52 -18.68 -9.53
C GLN A 39 5.73 -18.93 -8.03
N ASP A 40 5.13 -18.14 -7.16
CA ASP A 40 5.27 -18.29 -5.72
C ASP A 40 4.48 -19.50 -5.22
N GLU A 41 5.17 -20.42 -4.52
CA GLU A 41 4.61 -21.68 -3.98
C GLU A 41 3.49 -21.43 -2.95
N LEU A 42 3.45 -20.26 -2.31
CA LEU A 42 2.43 -19.89 -1.34
C LEU A 42 1.25 -19.14 -1.97
N GLU A 43 1.38 -18.72 -3.26
CA GLU A 43 0.34 -17.99 -3.99
C GLU A 43 -0.26 -18.88 -5.09
N MET A 44 0.19 -18.76 -6.34
CA MET A 44 -0.41 -19.51 -7.46
C MET A 44 0.26 -20.85 -7.74
N ASP A 45 1.50 -21.06 -7.30
CA ASP A 45 2.29 -22.31 -7.47
C ASP A 45 2.24 -22.85 -8.91
N GLU A 46 2.42 -21.96 -9.89
CA GLU A 46 2.31 -22.30 -11.31
C GLU A 46 3.58 -21.91 -12.07
N THR A 47 3.89 -22.61 -13.15
CA THR A 47 5.02 -22.28 -14.02
C THR A 47 4.58 -21.34 -15.14
N LEU A 48 5.44 -20.37 -15.50
CA LEU A 48 5.17 -19.47 -16.62
C LEU A 48 4.96 -20.25 -17.93
N GLU A 49 5.71 -21.34 -18.13
CA GLU A 49 5.58 -22.22 -19.31
C GLU A 49 4.17 -22.83 -19.40
N ASN A 50 3.63 -23.35 -18.29
CA ASN A 50 2.31 -23.91 -18.26
C ASN A 50 1.22 -22.85 -18.46
N VAL A 51 1.39 -21.64 -17.89
CA VAL A 51 0.48 -20.51 -18.14
C VAL A 51 0.45 -20.16 -19.63
N LEU A 52 1.63 -20.00 -20.27
CA LEU A 52 1.71 -19.72 -21.70
C LEU A 52 1.05 -20.81 -22.55
N SER A 53 1.23 -22.08 -22.17
CA SER A 53 0.57 -23.21 -22.83
C SER A 53 -0.95 -23.11 -22.75
N LYS A 54 -1.50 -22.80 -21.56
CA LYS A 54 -2.94 -22.61 -21.33
C LYS A 54 -3.49 -21.44 -22.16
N LEU A 55 -2.80 -20.30 -22.16
CA LEU A 55 -3.22 -19.13 -22.93
C LEU A 55 -3.17 -19.40 -24.44
N SER A 56 -2.12 -20.05 -24.94
CA SER A 56 -1.94 -20.41 -26.34
C SER A 56 -2.94 -21.48 -26.83
N ALA A 57 -3.53 -22.26 -25.93
CA ALA A 57 -4.58 -23.18 -26.25
C ALA A 57 -5.95 -22.50 -26.49
N SER A 58 -6.11 -21.25 -26.07
CA SER A 58 -7.35 -20.49 -26.21
C SER A 58 -7.32 -19.57 -27.43
N GLN A 59 -8.25 -19.76 -28.38
CA GLN A 59 -8.37 -18.90 -29.55
C GLN A 59 -8.68 -17.44 -29.16
N MET A 60 -9.46 -17.24 -28.11
CA MET A 60 -9.78 -15.89 -27.60
C MET A 60 -8.52 -15.10 -27.23
N TYR A 61 -7.58 -15.71 -26.52
CA TYR A 61 -6.32 -15.02 -26.17
C TYR A 61 -5.45 -14.80 -27.40
N LYS A 62 -5.33 -15.75 -28.32
CA LYS A 62 -4.62 -15.56 -29.58
C LYS A 62 -5.15 -14.38 -30.39
N ASP A 63 -6.48 -14.27 -30.50
CA ASP A 63 -7.12 -13.15 -31.21
C ASP A 63 -6.83 -11.80 -30.53
N GLN A 64 -6.84 -11.77 -29.20
CA GLN A 64 -6.50 -10.56 -28.45
C GLN A 64 -5.03 -10.18 -28.59
N PHE A 65 -4.11 -11.14 -28.50
CA PHE A 65 -2.69 -10.90 -28.68
C PHE A 65 -2.38 -10.44 -30.12
N THR A 66 -2.99 -11.05 -31.11
CA THR A 66 -2.89 -10.60 -32.52
C THR A 66 -3.35 -9.15 -32.67
N ARG A 67 -4.46 -8.77 -32.03
CA ARG A 67 -4.99 -7.40 -32.10
C ARG A 67 -4.04 -6.39 -31.47
N VAL A 68 -3.37 -6.74 -30.37
CA VAL A 68 -2.52 -5.81 -29.59
C VAL A 68 -1.09 -5.81 -30.11
N TYR A 69 -0.52 -6.98 -30.42
CA TYR A 69 0.89 -7.15 -30.73
C TYR A 69 1.18 -7.44 -32.21
N GLY A 70 0.15 -7.72 -33.01
CA GLY A 70 0.26 -7.99 -34.45
C GLY A 70 0.51 -9.46 -34.83
N ASP A 71 0.65 -10.35 -33.84
CA ASP A 71 0.82 -11.79 -34.03
C ASP A 71 0.18 -12.57 -32.86
N ASP A 72 -0.03 -13.88 -33.02
CA ASP A 72 -0.63 -14.77 -32.03
C ASP A 72 0.40 -15.49 -31.12
N ASP A 73 1.68 -15.08 -31.19
CA ASP A 73 2.73 -15.62 -30.33
C ASP A 73 2.64 -14.99 -28.92
N ILE A 74 2.24 -15.81 -27.95
CA ILE A 74 2.08 -15.40 -26.54
C ILE A 74 3.37 -15.71 -25.79
N THR A 75 4.14 -14.67 -25.49
CA THR A 75 5.38 -14.76 -24.69
C THR A 75 5.19 -14.25 -23.29
N VAL A 76 6.14 -14.60 -22.37
CA VAL A 76 6.16 -14.06 -21.01
C VAL A 76 6.21 -12.53 -21.03
N ASP A 77 7.03 -11.94 -21.89
CA ASP A 77 7.17 -10.48 -21.97
C ASP A 77 5.86 -9.82 -22.41
N LYS A 78 5.19 -10.33 -23.44
CA LYS A 78 3.90 -9.80 -23.89
C LYS A 78 2.81 -9.94 -22.82
N MET A 79 2.78 -11.10 -22.14
CA MET A 79 1.85 -11.32 -21.04
C MET A 79 2.11 -10.35 -19.89
N ALA A 80 3.36 -10.20 -19.46
CA ALA A 80 3.75 -9.28 -18.40
C ALA A 80 3.43 -7.81 -18.75
N LEU A 81 3.67 -7.40 -20.00
CA LEU A 81 3.29 -6.06 -20.50
C LEU A 81 1.78 -5.84 -20.50
N ALA A 82 0.99 -6.85 -20.85
CA ALA A 82 -0.47 -6.75 -20.81
C ALA A 82 -0.99 -6.59 -19.37
N MET A 83 -0.42 -7.35 -18.43
CA MET A 83 -0.74 -7.23 -17.00
C MET A 83 -0.31 -5.87 -16.44
N GLU A 84 0.90 -5.39 -16.75
CA GLU A 84 1.38 -4.05 -16.40
C GLU A 84 0.42 -2.99 -16.92
N GLN A 85 0.01 -3.06 -18.18
CA GLN A 85 -0.89 -2.08 -18.80
C GLN A 85 -2.27 -2.07 -18.09
N PHE A 86 -2.78 -3.23 -17.73
CA PHE A 86 -4.01 -3.34 -16.95
C PHE A 86 -3.86 -2.67 -15.58
N MET A 87 -2.83 -3.01 -14.81
CA MET A 87 -2.58 -2.44 -13.49
C MET A 87 -2.36 -0.91 -13.56
N LEU A 88 -1.68 -0.40 -14.60
CA LEU A 88 -1.52 1.04 -14.82
C LEU A 88 -2.85 1.75 -15.15
N SER A 89 -3.83 1.03 -15.68
CA SER A 89 -5.16 1.58 -15.98
C SER A 89 -6.07 1.69 -14.76
N ILE A 90 -5.71 1.03 -13.65
CA ILE A 90 -6.50 1.02 -12.42
C ILE A 90 -6.21 2.32 -11.64
N VAL A 91 -7.12 3.29 -11.76
CA VAL A 91 -6.94 4.63 -11.18
C VAL A 91 -8.07 4.96 -10.23
N SER A 92 -7.70 5.29 -8.99
CA SER A 92 -8.59 5.79 -7.94
C SER A 92 -8.31 7.27 -7.69
N TYR A 93 -9.29 8.14 -7.90
CA TYR A 93 -9.12 9.60 -7.88
C TYR A 93 -10.37 10.40 -7.51
N ASP A 94 -11.48 9.73 -7.15
CA ASP A 94 -12.77 10.37 -6.87
C ASP A 94 -13.30 10.00 -5.46
N SER A 95 -12.38 9.93 -4.48
CA SER A 95 -12.76 9.76 -3.08
C SER A 95 -13.45 11.03 -2.53
N LYS A 96 -14.09 10.91 -1.37
CA LYS A 96 -14.68 12.08 -0.68
C LYS A 96 -13.62 13.17 -0.44
N TYR A 97 -12.39 12.78 -0.09
CA TYR A 97 -11.28 13.72 0.05
C TYR A 97 -10.95 14.44 -1.28
N ASP A 98 -10.90 13.71 -2.40
CA ASP A 98 -10.65 14.32 -3.70
C ASP A 98 -11.76 15.32 -4.08
N GLN A 99 -13.01 14.98 -3.81
CA GLN A 99 -14.16 15.86 -4.04
C GLN A 99 -14.11 17.10 -3.14
N TRP A 100 -13.65 16.96 -1.90
CA TRP A 100 -13.42 18.09 -1.00
C TRP A 100 -12.30 19.00 -1.52
N VAL A 101 -11.17 18.46 -1.96
CA VAL A 101 -10.08 19.23 -2.60
C VAL A 101 -10.56 19.95 -3.84
N ALA A 102 -11.46 19.34 -4.62
CA ALA A 102 -12.09 19.96 -5.81
C ALA A 102 -13.17 20.99 -5.45
N GLY A 103 -13.54 21.16 -4.18
CA GLY A 103 -14.56 22.08 -3.71
C GLY A 103 -15.99 21.67 -4.06
N THR A 104 -16.23 20.38 -4.32
CA THR A 104 -17.55 19.82 -4.69
C THR A 104 -18.29 19.16 -3.55
N THR A 105 -17.61 18.90 -2.43
CA THR A 105 -18.21 18.38 -1.19
C THR A 105 -17.53 18.99 0.03
N GLU A 106 -18.10 18.75 1.22
CA GLU A 106 -17.52 19.18 2.50
C GLU A 106 -17.19 17.98 3.37
N LEU A 107 -16.13 18.10 4.17
CA LEU A 107 -15.84 17.18 5.25
C LEU A 107 -16.75 17.48 6.45
N THR A 108 -17.14 16.46 7.17
CA THR A 108 -17.81 16.64 8.48
C THR A 108 -16.82 17.22 9.49
N ALA A 109 -17.30 17.75 10.60
CA ALA A 109 -16.42 18.30 11.64
C ALA A 109 -15.41 17.27 12.19
N SER A 110 -15.79 15.99 12.25
CA SER A 110 -14.91 14.91 12.68
C SER A 110 -13.82 14.60 11.63
N GLU A 111 -14.21 14.47 10.36
CA GLU A 111 -13.28 14.23 9.25
C GLU A 111 -12.27 15.39 9.09
N GLU A 112 -12.71 16.63 9.26
CA GLU A 112 -11.84 17.80 9.19
C GLU A 112 -10.85 17.85 10.37
N ARG A 113 -11.29 17.53 11.60
CA ARG A 113 -10.35 17.40 12.72
C ARG A 113 -9.36 16.26 12.49
N GLY A 114 -9.81 15.11 11.98
CA GLY A 114 -8.94 14.00 11.60
C GLY A 114 -7.93 14.38 10.53
N ARG A 115 -8.33 15.16 9.52
CA ARG A 115 -7.43 15.70 8.49
C ARG A 115 -6.36 16.60 9.11
N LEU A 116 -6.76 17.51 9.98
CA LEU A 116 -5.82 18.39 10.68
C LEU A 116 -4.83 17.62 11.54
N LEU A 117 -5.29 16.59 12.29
CA LEU A 117 -4.41 15.72 13.06
C LEU A 117 -3.43 14.96 12.15
N PHE A 118 -3.89 14.46 11.01
CA PHE A 118 -3.07 13.74 10.03
C PHE A 118 -1.95 14.59 9.44
N GLU A 119 -2.22 15.87 9.17
CA GLU A 119 -1.30 16.82 8.54
C GLU A 119 -0.41 17.57 9.53
N THR A 120 -0.81 17.70 10.80
CA THR A 120 -0.06 18.46 11.81
C THR A 120 1.10 17.63 12.34
N GLU A 121 2.29 18.22 12.37
CA GLU A 121 3.50 17.61 12.91
C GLU A 121 3.35 17.24 14.41
N TYR A 122 4.02 16.18 14.81
CA TYR A 122 4.13 15.81 16.21
C TYR A 122 4.97 16.82 16.99
N ASN A 123 4.47 17.28 18.15
CA ASN A 123 5.17 18.22 19.01
C ASN A 123 5.34 17.66 20.44
N PRO A 124 6.54 17.22 20.82
CA PRO A 124 6.77 16.62 22.14
C PRO A 124 6.70 17.63 23.30
N PHE A 125 6.76 18.95 23.02
CA PHE A 125 6.83 19.98 24.03
C PHE A 125 5.48 20.66 24.33
N PHE A 126 4.60 20.70 23.32
CA PHE A 126 3.30 21.38 23.41
C PHE A 126 2.22 20.43 22.87
N GLN A 127 1.63 19.64 23.77
CA GLN A 127 0.64 18.63 23.41
C GLN A 127 -0.58 19.21 22.68
N GLU A 128 -0.99 20.41 23.08
CA GLU A 128 -2.13 21.12 22.46
C GLU A 128 -1.86 21.58 21.01
N LEU A 129 -0.60 21.56 20.58
CA LEU A 129 -0.18 21.89 19.22
C LEU A 129 0.27 20.64 18.43
N SER A 130 0.24 19.47 19.05
CA SER A 130 0.70 18.22 18.46
C SER A 130 -0.36 17.62 17.57
N GLY A 131 0.07 17.11 16.41
CA GLY A 131 -0.72 16.24 15.54
C GLY A 131 -0.19 14.81 15.54
N ALA A 132 -0.72 13.99 14.63
CA ALA A 132 -0.31 12.61 14.45
C ALA A 132 0.83 12.45 13.43
N ASP A 133 1.19 13.53 12.70
CA ASP A 133 2.30 13.58 11.72
C ASP A 133 2.26 12.47 10.63
N CYS A 134 1.07 11.97 10.31
CA CYS A 134 0.93 10.89 9.33
C CYS A 134 1.38 11.33 7.93
N ALA A 135 1.18 12.61 7.59
CA ALA A 135 1.56 13.20 6.30
C ALA A 135 3.07 13.20 6.06
N HIS A 136 3.90 13.06 7.10
CA HIS A 136 5.36 12.91 6.96
C HIS A 136 5.74 11.71 6.07
N CYS A 137 5.08 10.57 6.29
CA CYS A 137 5.27 9.37 5.49
C CYS A 137 4.21 9.25 4.38
N HIS A 138 2.98 9.62 4.67
CA HIS A 138 1.80 9.45 3.81
C HIS A 138 1.34 10.78 3.19
N GLY A 139 2.29 11.56 2.66
CA GLY A 139 2.01 12.84 2.02
C GLY A 139 1.64 12.75 0.54
N GLY A 140 1.32 13.89 -0.04
CA GLY A 140 1.01 14.02 -1.46
C GLY A 140 -0.35 13.43 -1.87
N SER A 141 -0.64 13.51 -3.17
CA SER A 141 -1.95 13.11 -3.71
C SER A 141 -2.23 11.60 -3.66
N ASN A 142 -1.21 10.78 -3.54
CA ASN A 142 -1.34 9.33 -3.42
C ASN A 142 -1.17 8.82 -1.98
N PHE A 143 -0.97 9.72 -1.02
CA PHE A 143 -0.78 9.39 0.39
C PHE A 143 0.34 8.36 0.61
N GLU A 144 1.47 8.57 -0.06
CA GLU A 144 2.70 7.78 0.04
C GLU A 144 3.90 8.68 -0.31
N ASN A 145 5.12 8.24 0.01
CA ASN A 145 6.35 8.98 -0.31
C ASN A 145 7.38 8.15 -1.09
N ASP A 146 7.01 6.95 -1.53
CA ASP A 146 7.88 6.00 -2.26
C ASP A 146 9.15 5.54 -1.48
N LEU A 147 9.26 5.85 -0.19
CA LEU A 147 10.39 5.46 0.65
C LEU A 147 10.15 4.14 1.37
N TYR A 148 11.21 3.66 2.02
CA TYR A 148 11.19 2.46 2.84
C TYR A 148 11.50 2.84 4.28
N MET A 149 10.59 2.55 5.20
CA MET A 149 10.66 2.98 6.59
C MET A 149 10.37 1.81 7.53
N ASN A 150 10.97 1.86 8.70
CA ASN A 150 10.63 0.99 9.81
C ASN A 150 9.68 1.77 10.74
N ASN A 151 8.46 1.29 10.86
CA ASN A 151 7.40 1.92 11.65
C ASN A 151 7.28 1.35 13.08
N GLY A 152 8.29 0.67 13.57
CA GLY A 152 8.37 0.22 14.96
C GLY A 152 7.39 -0.89 15.34
N LEU A 153 7.03 -1.78 14.41
CA LEU A 153 6.16 -2.93 14.70
C LEU A 153 6.80 -3.93 15.65
N ASP A 154 8.11 -4.06 15.59
CA ASP A 154 8.88 -5.02 16.39
C ASP A 154 10.21 -4.39 16.87
N ALA A 155 10.76 -4.91 17.96
CA ALA A 155 12.11 -4.59 18.41
C ALA A 155 13.17 -5.41 17.65
N ASP A 156 14.45 -4.99 17.71
CA ASP A 156 15.55 -5.64 16.97
C ASP A 156 15.63 -7.17 17.18
N ALA A 157 15.30 -7.65 18.37
CA ALA A 157 15.37 -9.08 18.71
C ALA A 157 14.23 -9.91 18.11
N ASP A 158 13.15 -9.24 17.68
CA ASP A 158 11.88 -9.87 17.29
C ASP A 158 11.63 -9.82 15.79
N PHE A 159 12.54 -9.22 15.00
CA PHE A 159 12.38 -9.13 13.55
C PHE A 159 12.30 -10.51 12.89
N ALA A 160 11.09 -10.92 12.53
CA ALA A 160 10.83 -12.13 11.75
C ALA A 160 11.08 -11.91 10.24
N ASP A 161 10.91 -10.68 9.76
CA ASP A 161 11.12 -10.27 8.38
C ASP A 161 12.07 -9.07 8.33
N LEU A 162 13.21 -9.23 7.66
CA LEU A 162 14.21 -8.17 7.52
C LEU A 162 13.85 -7.12 6.44
N GLY A 163 12.69 -7.27 5.80
CA GLY A 163 12.19 -6.28 4.85
C GLY A 163 13.17 -6.03 3.69
N ARG A 164 13.47 -4.74 3.48
CA ARG A 164 14.34 -4.30 2.40
C ARG A 164 15.78 -4.78 2.51
N GLU A 165 16.31 -5.05 3.71
CA GLU A 165 17.66 -5.64 3.89
C GLU A 165 17.83 -6.93 3.08
N ASN A 166 16.74 -7.74 2.92
CA ASN A 166 16.79 -8.96 2.11
C ASN A 166 17.09 -8.68 0.61
N VAL A 167 16.88 -7.46 0.15
CA VAL A 167 17.10 -7.05 -1.24
C VAL A 167 18.43 -6.32 -1.41
N THR A 168 18.77 -5.43 -0.47
CA THR A 168 19.95 -4.56 -0.57
C THR A 168 21.19 -5.15 0.08
N ASN A 169 21.02 -6.07 1.03
CA ASN A 169 22.06 -6.57 1.94
C ASN A 169 22.72 -5.43 2.76
N ASP A 170 22.01 -4.33 2.96
CA ASP A 170 22.45 -3.20 3.79
C ASP A 170 21.76 -3.28 5.16
N PRO A 171 22.48 -3.41 6.28
CA PRO A 171 21.87 -3.42 7.62
C PRO A 171 21.08 -2.17 7.96
N MET A 172 21.34 -1.04 7.30
CA MET A 172 20.56 0.18 7.46
C MET A 172 19.12 0.05 6.91
N ASP A 173 18.87 -0.91 6.03
CA ASP A 173 17.57 -1.21 5.46
C ASP A 173 16.80 -2.29 6.26
N ARG A 174 17.32 -2.72 7.42
CA ARG A 174 16.71 -3.76 8.27
C ARG A 174 15.31 -3.37 8.71
N ALA A 175 14.36 -4.31 8.53
CA ALA A 175 12.94 -4.14 8.86
C ALA A 175 12.28 -2.87 8.26
N ARG A 176 12.85 -2.33 7.18
CA ARG A 176 12.23 -1.25 6.41
C ARG A 176 11.33 -1.84 5.34
N PHE A 177 10.14 -1.28 5.23
CA PHE A 177 9.12 -1.64 4.25
C PHE A 177 8.66 -0.41 3.49
N LYS A 178 8.22 -0.62 2.24
CA LYS A 178 7.69 0.48 1.43
C LYS A 178 6.49 1.10 2.13
N VAL A 179 6.48 2.43 2.20
CA VAL A 179 5.31 3.19 2.66
C VAL A 179 4.17 2.98 1.64
N PRO A 180 3.05 2.35 2.02
CA PRO A 180 1.96 2.12 1.09
C PRO A 180 1.09 3.36 0.92
N SER A 181 0.40 3.46 -0.22
CA SER A 181 -0.68 4.43 -0.38
C SER A 181 -1.80 4.18 0.62
N LEU A 182 -2.38 5.25 1.20
CA LEU A 182 -3.56 5.15 2.05
C LEU A 182 -4.89 5.30 1.28
N ARG A 183 -4.85 5.48 -0.03
CA ARG A 183 -6.08 5.48 -0.81
C ARG A 183 -6.80 4.16 -0.65
N ASN A 184 -8.12 4.21 -0.49
CA ASN A 184 -8.98 3.03 -0.26
C ASN A 184 -8.59 2.19 0.97
N ILE A 185 -7.85 2.75 1.93
CA ILE A 185 -7.30 2.01 3.07
C ILE A 185 -8.39 1.31 3.90
N GLU A 186 -9.59 1.89 4.00
CA GLU A 186 -10.74 1.27 4.68
C GLU A 186 -11.07 -0.14 4.15
N LEU A 187 -10.77 -0.40 2.87
CA LEU A 187 -11.19 -1.61 2.15
C LEU A 187 -10.09 -2.68 2.03
N THR A 188 -8.92 -2.42 2.58
CA THR A 188 -7.75 -3.28 2.39
C THR A 188 -7.18 -3.91 3.67
N PRO A 189 -8.02 -4.29 4.67
CA PRO A 189 -7.54 -5.09 5.78
C PRO A 189 -7.09 -6.48 5.31
N PRO A 190 -6.21 -7.17 6.08
CA PRO A 190 -5.53 -6.70 7.28
C PRO A 190 -4.38 -5.75 6.98
N TYR A 191 -3.92 -5.00 7.99
CA TYR A 191 -2.94 -3.94 7.85
C TYR A 191 -1.54 -4.35 8.28
N MET A 192 -0.55 -3.55 7.90
CA MET A 192 0.89 -3.72 8.00
C MET A 192 1.41 -4.77 7.00
N HIS A 193 2.74 -4.88 6.89
CA HIS A 193 3.37 -5.78 5.93
C HIS A 193 3.06 -7.26 6.20
N ASP A 194 2.79 -7.62 7.44
CA ASP A 194 2.48 -8.99 7.89
C ASP A 194 0.99 -9.23 8.19
N GLY A 195 0.16 -8.19 8.05
CA GLY A 195 -1.29 -8.30 8.24
C GLY A 195 -1.74 -8.48 9.69
N ARG A 196 -0.94 -8.04 10.68
CA ARG A 196 -1.25 -8.26 12.10
C ARG A 196 -2.44 -7.49 12.63
N PHE A 197 -2.83 -6.37 12.04
CA PHE A 197 -3.97 -5.56 12.48
C PHE A 197 -5.17 -5.75 11.54
N SER A 198 -6.35 -5.88 12.13
CA SER A 198 -7.60 -6.11 11.40
C SER A 198 -8.42 -4.85 11.19
N THR A 199 -8.15 -3.78 11.95
CA THR A 199 -8.91 -2.53 11.92
C THR A 199 -8.00 -1.30 11.83
N LEU A 200 -8.52 -0.18 11.33
CA LEU A 200 -7.81 1.08 11.31
C LEU A 200 -7.57 1.63 12.73
N GLU A 201 -8.45 1.34 13.64
CA GLU A 201 -8.32 1.68 15.05
C GLU A 201 -7.07 1.04 15.67
N GLU A 202 -6.82 -0.25 15.40
CA GLU A 202 -5.59 -0.95 15.85
C GLU A 202 -4.33 -0.34 15.23
N VAL A 203 -4.39 0.13 13.98
CA VAL A 203 -3.28 0.85 13.32
C VAL A 203 -3.01 2.18 14.01
N VAL A 204 -4.04 2.98 14.30
CA VAL A 204 -3.90 4.27 15.00
C VAL A 204 -3.40 4.05 16.43
N ASP A 205 -3.87 3.01 17.12
CA ASP A 205 -3.40 2.64 18.45
C ASP A 205 -1.91 2.28 18.43
N HIS A 206 -1.45 1.52 17.43
CA HIS A 206 -0.03 1.21 17.26
C HIS A 206 0.82 2.47 17.16
N TYR A 207 0.47 3.42 16.30
CA TYR A 207 1.22 4.66 16.16
C TYR A 207 1.12 5.57 17.39
N ASN A 208 0.01 5.51 18.12
CA ASN A 208 -0.15 6.29 19.34
C ASN A 208 0.69 5.79 20.51
N GLU A 209 0.79 4.46 20.72
CA GLU A 209 1.39 3.90 21.95
C GLU A 209 2.08 2.54 21.77
N GLY A 210 2.13 2.01 20.54
CA GLY A 210 2.62 0.66 20.25
C GLY A 210 3.99 0.61 19.56
N ILE A 211 4.72 1.73 19.44
CA ILE A 211 6.01 1.79 18.77
C ILE A 211 7.10 1.09 19.59
N HIS A 212 7.75 0.10 19.01
CA HIS A 212 8.91 -0.57 19.59
C HIS A 212 10.24 0.08 19.14
N PRO A 213 11.18 0.32 20.07
CA PRO A 213 12.48 0.86 19.73
C PRO A 213 13.31 -0.18 18.95
N SER A 214 13.97 0.26 17.89
CA SER A 214 14.91 -0.56 17.14
C SER A 214 15.99 0.31 16.49
N THR A 215 17.10 -0.30 16.07
CA THR A 215 18.25 0.40 15.48
C THR A 215 17.96 1.03 14.13
N SER A 216 16.94 0.52 13.40
CA SER A 216 16.50 1.00 12.09
C SER A 216 15.19 1.79 12.12
N LEU A 217 14.64 2.04 13.34
CA LEU A 217 13.40 2.80 13.51
C LEU A 217 13.51 4.16 12.81
N ASP A 218 12.43 4.57 12.15
CA ASP A 218 12.41 5.86 11.48
C ASP A 218 12.57 7.02 12.48
N PRO A 219 13.47 7.98 12.21
CA PRO A 219 13.72 9.10 13.12
C PRO A 219 12.48 9.96 13.43
N ALA A 220 11.52 10.05 12.49
CA ALA A 220 10.31 10.85 12.69
C ALA A 220 9.45 10.33 13.85
N ILE A 221 9.46 9.02 14.11
CA ILE A 221 8.67 8.40 15.17
C ILE A 221 9.49 8.02 16.42
N GLN A 222 10.79 8.25 16.44
CA GLN A 222 11.61 7.94 17.61
C GLN A 222 11.18 8.74 18.85
N ALA A 223 10.78 9.99 18.67
CA ALA A 223 10.33 10.84 19.77
C ALA A 223 9.01 10.38 20.40
N THR A 224 8.23 9.55 19.72
CA THR A 224 6.94 9.07 20.22
C THR A 224 7.04 7.82 21.09
N ILE A 225 8.21 7.16 21.16
CA ILE A 225 8.39 5.91 21.93
C ILE A 225 8.01 6.08 23.41
N GLU A 226 8.43 7.19 24.03
CA GLU A 226 8.23 7.42 25.47
C GLU A 226 6.89 8.09 25.79
N THR A 227 6.33 8.83 24.85
CA THR A 227 5.21 9.76 25.11
C THR A 227 3.93 9.37 24.38
N GLY A 228 4.03 8.54 23.33
CA GLY A 228 2.97 8.41 22.34
C GLY A 228 2.74 9.69 21.53
N LEU A 229 1.69 9.69 20.71
CA LEU A 229 1.28 10.85 19.92
C LEU A 229 0.34 11.80 20.67
N PHE A 230 0.04 11.54 21.94
CA PHE A 230 -0.91 12.29 22.77
C PHE A 230 -2.37 12.27 22.26
N LEU A 231 -2.73 11.35 21.38
CA LEU A 231 -4.09 11.28 20.84
C LEU A 231 -5.09 10.82 21.91
N THR A 232 -6.15 11.58 22.06
CA THR A 232 -7.32 11.18 22.86
C THR A 232 -8.15 10.15 22.12
N SER A 233 -9.11 9.53 22.81
CA SER A 233 -10.05 8.59 22.17
C SER A 233 -10.85 9.28 21.03
N ASP A 234 -11.21 10.55 21.20
CA ASP A 234 -11.94 11.29 20.17
C ASP A 234 -11.04 11.61 18.96
N ASP A 235 -9.76 11.95 19.19
CA ASP A 235 -8.79 12.18 18.12
C ASP A 235 -8.56 10.93 17.27
N LYS A 236 -8.48 9.75 17.91
CA LYS A 236 -8.35 8.46 17.20
C LYS A 236 -9.57 8.20 16.31
N VAL A 237 -10.78 8.46 16.80
CA VAL A 237 -12.02 8.37 16.01
C VAL A 237 -12.01 9.34 14.84
N ASP A 238 -11.60 10.58 15.06
CA ASP A 238 -11.54 11.60 14.03
C ASP A 238 -10.52 11.23 12.92
N LEU A 239 -9.33 10.74 13.30
CA LEU A 239 -8.33 10.21 12.35
C LEU A 239 -8.89 9.06 11.51
N VAL A 240 -9.54 8.08 12.12
CA VAL A 240 -10.14 6.96 11.39
C VAL A 240 -11.23 7.45 10.43
N ASN A 241 -12.05 8.42 10.87
CA ASN A 241 -13.07 9.02 10.00
C ASN A 241 -12.44 9.76 8.82
N PHE A 242 -11.33 10.46 9.00
CA PHE A 242 -10.58 11.05 7.89
C PHE A 242 -10.03 9.98 6.95
N LEU A 243 -9.38 8.93 7.46
CA LEU A 243 -8.85 7.84 6.62
C LEU A 243 -9.93 7.19 5.74
N LYS A 244 -11.17 7.07 6.24
CA LYS A 244 -12.31 6.56 5.47
C LYS A 244 -12.72 7.50 4.31
N THR A 245 -12.43 8.80 4.40
CA THR A 245 -12.69 9.74 3.29
C THR A 245 -11.81 9.47 2.06
N LEU A 246 -10.75 8.68 2.19
CA LEU A 246 -9.85 8.29 1.10
C LEU A 246 -10.39 7.13 0.26
N THR A 247 -11.59 6.62 0.58
CA THR A 247 -12.27 5.56 -0.18
C THR A 247 -12.96 6.14 -1.42
N ASP A 248 -12.61 5.59 -2.58
CA ASP A 248 -13.21 5.91 -3.88
C ASP A 248 -14.27 4.88 -4.23
N HIS A 249 -15.53 5.21 -3.97
CA HIS A 249 -16.66 4.32 -4.26
C HIS A 249 -16.95 4.18 -5.76
N SER A 250 -16.58 5.17 -6.58
CA SER A 250 -16.76 5.12 -8.03
C SER A 250 -15.87 4.06 -8.66
N PHE A 251 -14.64 3.95 -8.17
CA PHE A 251 -13.67 2.94 -8.56
C PHE A 251 -14.17 1.50 -8.31
N LEU A 252 -14.82 1.27 -7.16
CA LEU A 252 -15.30 -0.07 -6.76
C LEU A 252 -16.40 -0.62 -7.67
N THR A 253 -17.14 0.27 -8.34
CA THR A 253 -18.28 -0.10 -9.20
C THR A 253 -17.99 0.10 -10.69
N ASP A 254 -16.75 0.44 -11.02
CA ASP A 254 -16.35 0.67 -12.41
C ASP A 254 -16.30 -0.67 -13.19
N THR A 255 -17.19 -0.79 -14.17
CA THR A 255 -17.31 -1.99 -14.99
C THR A 255 -16.07 -2.30 -15.82
N ARG A 256 -15.16 -1.34 -16.01
CA ARG A 256 -13.86 -1.58 -16.68
C ARG A 256 -12.98 -2.58 -15.93
N TYR A 257 -13.20 -2.73 -14.63
CA TYR A 257 -12.44 -3.62 -13.73
C TYR A 257 -13.25 -4.86 -13.31
N SER A 258 -14.46 -5.04 -13.84
CA SER A 258 -15.28 -6.22 -13.57
C SER A 258 -14.75 -7.47 -14.29
N ASP A 259 -15.24 -8.63 -13.87
CA ASP A 259 -14.97 -9.89 -14.56
C ASP A 259 -15.38 -9.78 -16.04
N PRO A 260 -14.45 -9.99 -16.99
CA PRO A 260 -14.74 -9.90 -18.42
C PRO A 260 -15.40 -11.16 -19.01
N PHE A 261 -15.64 -12.23 -18.20
CA PHE A 261 -16.13 -13.54 -18.65
C PHE A 261 -17.52 -13.85 -18.11
#